data_8e23e5e9164f178dda141fcc7a28638f
#
_entry.id   8e23e5e9164f178dda141fcc7a28638f
#
_cell.length_a   1.000
_cell.length_b   1.000
_cell.length_c   1.000
_cell.angle_alpha   90.00
_cell.angle_beta   90.00
_cell.angle_gamma   90.00
#
_symmetry.space_group_name_H-M   'P 1'
#
loop_
_entity.id
_entity.type
_entity.pdbx_description
1 polymer ?
#
loop_
_entity_poly.entity_id
_entity_poly.type
_entity_poly.pdbx_seq_one_letter_code
_entity_poly.pdbx_strand_id
1 'polypeptide(L)'
;MATLYDVGLPTINEHIKKIYADSELEETATIRNFRIVQTEGSRQVTRDTKHYSLQMIIAVGFKVNSERAVQFRKWVNQIAKDYTIKGWVMDDERLKRGAYLTEKYFDEQLERIREIRASERMFYQKITDLYATAIDYDKNAATTRRFYATVQNKMHYAVHGHTAAELIVERANHTKEHMGLTTWADAVSYTHLRAHET
;
A
#
# COMPACT_ATOMS: atom_id res chain seq x y z
N MET A 1 15.16 3.68 21.45
CA MET A 1 15.86 4.47 20.42
C MET A 1 17.37 4.32 20.49
N ALA A 2 18.03 4.52 21.64
CA ALA A 2 19.48 4.36 21.76
C ALA A 2 19.98 3.00 21.24
N THR A 3 19.42 1.90 21.74
CA THR A 3 19.71 0.54 21.25
C THR A 3 19.34 0.30 19.77
N LEU A 4 18.26 0.93 19.31
CA LEU A 4 17.79 0.79 17.91
C LEU A 4 18.79 1.38 16.92
N TYR A 5 19.26 2.59 17.22
CA TYR A 5 20.18 3.34 16.34
C TYR A 5 21.65 3.20 16.72
N ASP A 6 21.95 2.41 17.75
CA ASP A 6 23.31 2.17 18.25
C ASP A 6 24.07 3.46 18.58
N VAL A 7 23.47 4.30 19.41
CA VAL A 7 24.03 5.57 19.88
C VAL A 7 23.72 5.80 21.37
N GLY A 8 24.47 6.69 22.00
CA GLY A 8 24.26 7.06 23.39
C GLY A 8 22.92 7.76 23.66
N LEU A 9 22.38 7.57 24.86
CA LEU A 9 21.18 8.27 25.32
C LEU A 9 21.29 9.80 25.24
N PRO A 10 22.44 10.44 25.57
CA PRO A 10 22.60 11.88 25.42
C PRO A 10 22.38 12.36 23.99
N THR A 11 22.91 11.64 23.00
CA THR A 11 22.75 11.94 21.58
C THR A 11 21.28 11.89 21.16
N ILE A 12 20.55 10.85 21.60
CA ILE A 12 19.10 10.76 21.34
C ILE A 12 18.35 11.96 21.92
N ASN A 13 18.63 12.33 23.17
CA ASN A 13 17.98 13.45 23.83
C ASN A 13 18.28 14.79 23.15
N GLU A 14 19.50 14.97 22.64
CA GLU A 14 19.87 16.15 21.87
C GLU A 14 19.08 16.26 20.57
N HIS A 15 18.98 15.16 19.81
CA HIS A 15 18.19 15.13 18.58
C HIS A 15 16.70 15.36 18.84
N ILE A 16 16.12 14.77 19.90
CA ILE A 16 14.74 15.01 20.27
C ILE A 16 14.49 16.50 20.57
N LYS A 17 15.37 17.14 21.37
CA LYS A 17 15.27 18.56 21.65
C LYS A 17 15.33 19.40 20.38
N LYS A 18 16.22 19.05 19.46
CA LYS A 18 16.35 19.76 18.18
C LYS A 18 15.12 19.61 17.30
N ILE A 19 14.53 18.40 17.22
CA ILE A 19 13.28 18.15 16.47
C ILE A 19 12.15 19.04 16.97
N TYR A 20 12.02 19.21 18.30
CA TYR A 20 11.02 20.12 18.86
C TYR A 20 11.37 21.60 18.63
N ALA A 21 12.64 21.99 18.78
CA ALA A 21 13.07 23.34 18.53
C ALA A 21 12.87 23.78 17.09
N ASP A 22 13.08 22.85 16.14
CA ASP A 22 12.86 23.05 14.69
C ASP A 22 11.36 22.99 14.33
N SER A 23 10.45 22.77 15.29
CA SER A 23 9.00 22.58 15.08
C SER A 23 8.65 21.47 14.08
N GLU A 24 9.53 20.48 13.95
CA GLU A 24 9.31 19.31 13.07
C GLU A 24 8.21 18.40 13.63
N LEU A 25 8.12 18.28 14.95
CA LEU A 25 7.08 17.56 15.68
C LEU A 25 6.68 18.32 16.95
N GLU A 26 5.42 18.14 17.36
CA GLU A 26 4.91 18.69 18.61
C GLU A 26 5.15 17.75 19.80
N GLU A 27 5.61 18.31 20.95
CA GLU A 27 5.89 17.52 22.14
C GLU A 27 4.64 16.81 22.66
N THR A 28 3.52 17.52 22.74
CA THR A 28 2.24 17.02 23.25
C THR A 28 1.69 15.84 22.45
N ALA A 29 1.97 15.79 21.14
CA ALA A 29 1.52 14.74 20.23
C ALA A 29 2.44 13.51 20.24
N THR A 30 3.68 13.66 20.70
CA THR A 30 4.72 12.63 20.52
C THR A 30 5.26 12.03 21.82
N ILE A 31 4.92 12.58 22.99
CA ILE A 31 5.33 12.05 24.29
C ILE A 31 4.11 11.63 25.12
N ARG A 32 4.26 10.48 25.77
CA ARG A 32 3.37 10.05 26.86
C ARG A 32 4.20 9.57 28.04
N ASN A 33 3.77 9.94 29.24
CA ASN A 33 4.37 9.46 30.48
C ASN A 33 3.60 8.22 30.94
N PHE A 34 4.33 7.12 31.15
CA PHE A 34 3.77 5.91 31.72
C PHE A 34 4.42 5.64 33.07
N ARG A 35 3.58 5.31 34.03
CA ARG A 35 4.02 4.90 35.34
C ARG A 35 4.41 3.43 35.31
N ILE A 36 5.69 3.13 35.53
CA ILE A 36 6.21 1.78 35.56
C ILE A 36 6.62 1.45 36.99
N VAL A 37 6.16 0.30 37.47
CA VAL A 37 6.56 -0.26 38.76
C VAL A 37 7.67 -1.27 38.52
N GLN A 38 8.86 -1.01 39.03
CA GLN A 38 10.01 -1.91 38.96
C GLN A 38 10.37 -2.43 40.33
N THR A 39 10.67 -3.72 40.42
CA THR A 39 11.15 -4.33 41.66
C THR A 39 12.67 -4.19 41.70
N GLU A 40 13.17 -3.35 42.62
CA GLU A 40 14.59 -3.17 42.86
C GLU A 40 14.96 -3.84 44.23
N GLY A 41 15.51 -5.05 44.18
CA GLY A 41 15.70 -5.87 45.36
C GLY A 41 14.39 -6.26 46.04
N SER A 42 14.16 -5.81 47.27
CA SER A 42 12.92 -6.07 48.03
C SER A 42 11.90 -4.91 47.94
N ARG A 43 12.18 -3.86 47.19
CA ARG A 43 11.30 -2.66 47.11
C ARG A 43 10.67 -2.53 45.74
N GLN A 44 9.39 -2.17 45.72
CA GLN A 44 8.72 -1.70 44.52
C GLN A 44 8.94 -0.19 44.36
N VAL A 45 9.57 0.20 43.25
CA VAL A 45 9.84 1.58 42.93
C VAL A 45 8.99 1.97 41.73
N THR A 46 8.22 3.04 41.92
CA THR A 46 7.36 3.60 40.86
C THR A 46 8.11 4.73 40.18
N ARG A 47 8.27 4.64 38.86
CA ARG A 47 8.92 5.68 38.05
C ARG A 47 8.02 6.09 36.89
N ASP A 48 7.93 7.39 36.67
CA ASP A 48 7.28 7.92 35.45
C ASP A 48 8.32 7.92 34.32
N THR A 49 8.05 7.13 33.29
CA THR A 49 8.94 6.95 32.14
C THR A 49 8.32 7.56 30.89
N LYS A 50 9.08 8.41 30.20
CA LYS A 50 8.68 9.03 28.95
C LYS A 50 8.73 8.00 27.82
N HIS A 51 7.62 7.83 27.13
CA HIS A 51 7.51 7.03 25.91
C HIS A 51 7.26 7.94 24.74
N TYR A 52 7.91 7.64 23.62
CA TYR A 52 7.84 8.45 22.41
C TYR A 52 7.04 7.72 21.33
N SER A 53 6.30 8.48 20.52
CA SER A 53 5.56 7.95 19.39
C SER A 53 6.48 7.38 18.29
N LEU A 54 5.92 6.57 17.40
CA LEU A 54 6.65 6.05 16.23
C LEU A 54 7.18 7.20 15.35
N GLN A 55 6.42 8.30 15.23
CA GLN A 55 6.85 9.48 14.48
C GLN A 55 8.17 10.05 15.01
N MET A 56 8.32 10.17 16.33
CA MET A 56 9.56 10.62 16.95
C MET A 56 10.70 9.63 16.71
N ILE A 57 10.44 8.32 16.76
CA ILE A 57 11.46 7.31 16.48
C ILE A 57 11.99 7.47 15.04
N ILE A 58 11.09 7.67 14.09
CA ILE A 58 11.42 7.88 12.67
C ILE A 58 12.23 9.18 12.50
N ALA A 59 11.77 10.30 13.06
CA ALA A 59 12.43 11.61 12.95
C ALA A 59 13.86 11.56 13.50
N VAL A 60 14.07 10.94 14.66
CA VAL A 60 15.41 10.71 15.23
C VAL A 60 16.30 9.90 14.29
N GLY A 61 15.76 8.88 13.60
CA GLY A 61 16.51 8.06 12.65
C GLY A 61 17.06 8.83 11.45
N PHE A 62 16.41 9.92 11.07
CA PHE A 62 16.94 10.83 10.05
C PHE A 62 18.04 11.76 10.55
N LYS A 63 18.03 12.11 11.83
CA LYS A 63 19.01 13.05 12.43
C LYS A 63 20.28 12.34 12.91
N VAL A 64 20.18 11.09 13.35
CA VAL A 64 21.31 10.32 13.91
C VAL A 64 22.30 9.90 12.82
N ASN A 65 23.60 10.01 13.15
CA ASN A 65 24.67 9.54 12.27
C ASN A 65 25.28 8.24 12.82
N SER A 66 24.70 7.10 12.46
CA SER A 66 25.21 5.76 12.78
C SER A 66 24.97 4.82 11.61
N GLU A 67 25.65 3.69 11.58
CA GLU A 67 25.48 2.69 10.54
C GLU A 67 24.03 2.15 10.49
N ARG A 68 23.43 1.89 11.65
CA ARG A 68 22.03 1.46 11.75
C ARG A 68 21.07 2.53 11.26
N ALA A 69 21.34 3.81 11.52
CA ALA A 69 20.54 4.90 10.98
C ALA A 69 20.69 5.02 9.45
N VAL A 70 21.87 4.71 8.90
CA VAL A 70 22.04 4.64 7.43
C VAL A 70 21.21 3.51 6.83
N GLN A 71 21.21 2.31 7.44
CA GLN A 71 20.38 1.19 6.99
C GLN A 71 18.88 1.54 7.07
N PHE A 72 18.46 2.17 8.16
CA PHE A 72 17.08 2.68 8.31
C PHE A 72 16.71 3.66 7.19
N ARG A 73 17.56 4.66 6.91
CA ARG A 73 17.30 5.62 5.83
C ARG A 73 17.24 4.98 4.45
N LYS A 74 18.08 3.97 4.16
CA LYS A 74 18.00 3.19 2.92
C LYS A 74 16.66 2.48 2.77
N TRP A 75 16.18 1.86 3.85
CA TRP A 75 14.89 1.20 3.87
C TRP A 75 13.72 2.19 3.67
N VAL A 76 13.73 3.32 4.37
CA VAL A 76 12.69 4.36 4.20
C VAL A 76 12.70 4.94 2.79
N ASN A 77 13.90 5.21 2.23
CA ASN A 77 14.03 5.70 0.86
C ASN A 77 13.48 4.72 -0.16
N GLN A 78 13.65 3.41 0.06
CA GLN A 78 13.05 2.40 -0.82
C GLN A 78 11.52 2.44 -0.75
N ILE A 79 10.93 2.55 0.44
CA ILE A 79 9.48 2.72 0.62
C ILE A 79 8.98 3.97 -0.10
N ALA A 80 9.65 5.12 0.12
CA ALA A 80 9.28 6.38 -0.52
C ALA A 80 9.37 6.30 -2.06
N LYS A 81 10.44 5.68 -2.58
CA LYS A 81 10.62 5.44 -4.01
C LYS A 81 9.49 4.56 -4.58
N ASP A 82 9.22 3.41 -3.95
CA ASP A 82 8.18 2.49 -4.41
C ASP A 82 6.80 3.17 -4.38
N TYR A 83 6.49 3.92 -3.31
CA TYR A 83 5.26 4.68 -3.22
C TYR A 83 5.15 5.77 -4.30
N THR A 84 6.24 6.50 -4.57
CA THR A 84 6.24 7.56 -5.59
C THR A 84 6.04 7.01 -7.00
N ILE A 85 6.63 5.86 -7.30
CA ILE A 85 6.56 5.25 -8.63
C ILE A 85 5.25 4.49 -8.84
N LYS A 86 4.84 3.69 -7.85
CA LYS A 86 3.72 2.75 -7.97
C LYS A 86 2.40 3.26 -7.36
N GLY A 87 2.47 4.30 -6.50
CA GLY A 87 1.33 4.80 -5.72
C GLY A 87 0.95 3.93 -4.52
N TRP A 88 1.68 2.85 -4.23
CA TRP A 88 1.44 1.94 -3.10
C TRP A 88 2.71 1.24 -2.64
N VAL A 89 2.72 0.81 -1.38
CA VAL A 89 3.73 -0.07 -0.79
C VAL A 89 3.02 -1.16 0.00
N MET A 90 3.44 -2.41 -0.16
CA MET A 90 2.86 -3.55 0.52
C MET A 90 3.97 -4.41 1.15
N ASP A 91 3.75 -4.86 2.37
CA ASP A 91 4.64 -5.81 3.05
C ASP A 91 4.13 -7.24 2.79
N ASP A 92 4.53 -7.80 1.65
CA ASP A 92 4.11 -9.13 1.20
C ASP A 92 4.47 -10.23 2.19
N GLU A 93 5.61 -10.14 2.85
CA GLU A 93 6.06 -11.11 3.84
C GLU A 93 5.14 -11.11 5.07
N ARG A 94 4.78 -9.94 5.54
CA ARG A 94 3.86 -9.76 6.66
C ARG A 94 2.46 -10.27 6.32
N LEU A 95 1.99 -9.99 5.10
CA LEU A 95 0.71 -10.46 4.59
C LEU A 95 0.65 -11.99 4.51
N LYS A 96 1.70 -12.62 3.95
CA LYS A 96 1.77 -14.09 3.82
C LYS A 96 1.85 -14.80 5.17
N ARG A 97 2.54 -14.23 6.14
CA ARG A 97 2.70 -14.84 7.48
C ARG A 97 1.47 -14.72 8.36
N GLY A 98 0.59 -13.77 8.13
CA GLY A 98 -0.67 -13.59 8.86
C GLY A 98 -0.56 -13.32 10.38
N ALA A 99 0.65 -13.41 10.94
CA ALA A 99 0.90 -13.51 12.38
C ALA A 99 0.55 -12.25 13.20
N TYR A 100 0.32 -11.11 12.55
CA TYR A 100 0.05 -9.82 13.19
C TYR A 100 -1.07 -9.03 12.51
N LEU A 101 -1.84 -9.68 11.64
CA LEU A 101 -2.92 -9.02 10.92
C LEU A 101 -4.22 -9.26 11.67
N THR A 102 -4.88 -8.18 12.07
CA THR A 102 -6.21 -8.23 12.65
C THR A 102 -7.24 -8.39 11.54
N GLU A 103 -8.41 -8.96 11.87
CA GLU A 103 -9.57 -9.02 10.96
C GLU A 103 -9.87 -7.66 10.34
N LYS A 104 -9.79 -6.60 11.15
CA LYS A 104 -9.94 -5.21 10.71
C LYS A 104 -8.95 -4.80 9.60
N TYR A 105 -7.72 -5.31 9.61
CA TYR A 105 -6.74 -5.00 8.56
C TYR A 105 -7.18 -5.57 7.20
N PHE A 106 -7.70 -6.80 7.18
CA PHE A 106 -8.23 -7.41 5.95
C PHE A 106 -9.47 -6.66 5.45
N ASP A 107 -10.35 -6.24 6.35
CA ASP A 107 -11.53 -5.45 6.00
C ASP A 107 -11.14 -4.11 5.37
N GLU A 108 -10.16 -3.40 5.94
CA GLU A 108 -9.62 -2.16 5.38
C GLU A 108 -9.01 -2.37 3.97
N GLN A 109 -8.30 -3.48 3.76
CA GLN A 109 -7.75 -3.80 2.43
C GLN A 109 -8.84 -4.15 1.42
N LEU A 110 -9.83 -4.93 1.82
CA LEU A 110 -10.98 -5.28 0.98
C LEU A 110 -11.78 -4.04 0.57
N GLU A 111 -12.02 -3.11 1.51
CA GLU A 111 -12.71 -1.86 1.23
C GLU A 111 -11.94 -1.01 0.20
N ARG A 112 -10.64 -0.88 0.38
CA ARG A 112 -9.78 -0.16 -0.57
C ARG A 112 -9.79 -0.79 -1.98
N ILE A 113 -9.80 -2.12 -2.07
CA ILE A 113 -9.93 -2.83 -3.35
C ILE A 113 -11.30 -2.54 -3.97
N ARG A 114 -12.37 -2.53 -3.19
CA ARG A 114 -13.73 -2.21 -3.66
C ARG A 114 -13.84 -0.77 -4.17
N GLU A 115 -13.23 0.19 -3.49
CA GLU A 115 -13.18 1.59 -3.92
C GLU A 115 -12.44 1.76 -5.26
N ILE A 116 -11.28 1.09 -5.43
CA ILE A 116 -10.52 1.11 -6.69
C ILE A 116 -11.36 0.54 -7.82
N ARG A 117 -12.05 -0.58 -7.60
CA ARG A 117 -12.95 -1.19 -8.60
C ARG A 117 -14.16 -0.32 -8.93
N ALA A 118 -14.74 0.33 -7.92
CA ALA A 118 -15.85 1.25 -8.14
C ALA A 118 -15.41 2.43 -9.02
N SER A 119 -14.21 2.96 -8.80
CA SER A 119 -13.60 4.02 -9.62
C SER A 119 -13.39 3.58 -11.07
N GLU A 120 -12.85 2.39 -11.29
CA GLU A 120 -12.66 1.81 -12.64
C GLU A 120 -13.97 1.65 -13.38
N ARG A 121 -14.99 1.10 -12.70
CA ARG A 121 -16.35 0.96 -13.25
C ARG A 121 -16.97 2.31 -13.62
N MET A 122 -16.81 3.31 -12.76
CA MET A 122 -17.32 4.67 -13.02
C MET A 122 -16.63 5.31 -14.23
N PHE A 123 -15.31 5.12 -14.38
CA PHE A 123 -14.57 5.61 -15.53
C PHE A 123 -15.06 4.98 -16.83
N TYR A 124 -15.22 3.66 -16.85
CA TYR A 124 -15.77 2.94 -18.00
C TYR A 124 -17.18 3.39 -18.34
N GLN A 125 -18.02 3.60 -17.34
CA GLN A 125 -19.38 4.09 -17.51
C GLN A 125 -19.41 5.49 -18.14
N LYS A 126 -18.52 6.39 -17.72
CA LYS A 126 -18.39 7.73 -18.34
C LYS A 126 -17.96 7.67 -19.81
N ILE A 127 -17.05 6.76 -20.18
CA ILE A 127 -16.69 6.54 -21.58
C ILE A 127 -17.91 6.06 -22.38
N THR A 128 -18.68 5.13 -21.82
CA THR A 128 -19.91 4.61 -22.43
C THR A 128 -20.94 5.70 -22.64
N ASP A 129 -21.18 6.51 -21.62
CA ASP A 129 -22.10 7.63 -21.66
C ASP A 129 -21.69 8.67 -22.72
N LEU A 130 -20.40 9.00 -22.78
CA LEU A 130 -19.86 9.93 -23.76
C LEU A 130 -20.04 9.41 -25.20
N TYR A 131 -19.75 8.12 -25.43
CA TYR A 131 -19.92 7.50 -26.72
C TYR A 131 -21.40 7.44 -27.14
N ALA A 132 -22.31 7.24 -26.18
CA ALA A 132 -23.77 7.23 -26.41
C ALA A 132 -24.33 8.59 -26.81
N THR A 133 -23.58 9.70 -26.66
CA THR A 133 -24.00 11.02 -27.13
C THR A 133 -23.77 11.23 -28.63
N ALA A 134 -23.10 10.33 -29.32
CA ALA A 134 -22.89 10.41 -30.76
C ALA A 134 -24.22 10.28 -31.51
N ILE A 135 -24.42 11.11 -32.54
CA ILE A 135 -25.68 11.19 -33.31
C ILE A 135 -26.00 9.85 -34.01
N ASP A 136 -24.96 9.09 -34.37
CA ASP A 136 -25.03 7.80 -35.06
C ASP A 136 -24.91 6.60 -34.09
N TYR A 137 -25.14 6.83 -32.80
CA TYR A 137 -25.05 5.77 -31.81
C TYR A 137 -26.15 4.74 -31.96
N ASP A 138 -25.77 3.51 -32.22
CA ASP A 138 -26.65 2.33 -32.15
C ASP A 138 -26.00 1.28 -31.26
N LYS A 139 -26.68 0.95 -30.15
CA LYS A 139 -26.18 -0.05 -29.15
C LYS A 139 -25.89 -1.42 -29.79
N ASN A 140 -26.62 -1.80 -30.83
CA ASN A 140 -26.51 -3.11 -31.47
C ASN A 140 -25.56 -3.12 -32.69
N ALA A 141 -25.08 -1.97 -33.12
CA ALA A 141 -24.20 -1.86 -34.27
C ALA A 141 -22.86 -2.58 -34.05
N ALA A 142 -22.34 -3.20 -35.10
CA ALA A 142 -21.03 -3.84 -35.09
C ALA A 142 -19.89 -2.85 -34.76
N THR A 143 -20.03 -1.59 -35.17
CA THR A 143 -19.11 -0.49 -34.88
C THR A 143 -19.04 -0.19 -33.40
N THR A 144 -20.19 -0.18 -32.72
CA THR A 144 -20.29 0.05 -31.27
C THR A 144 -19.63 -1.08 -30.49
N ARG A 145 -19.88 -2.34 -30.84
CA ARG A 145 -19.20 -3.50 -30.21
C ARG A 145 -17.70 -3.45 -30.41
N ARG A 146 -17.24 -3.12 -31.62
CA ARG A 146 -15.82 -2.98 -31.92
C ARG A 146 -15.18 -1.84 -31.14
N PHE A 147 -15.87 -0.72 -30.96
CA PHE A 147 -15.39 0.39 -30.13
C PHE A 147 -15.14 -0.05 -28.70
N TYR A 148 -16.11 -0.68 -28.05
CA TYR A 148 -15.95 -1.13 -26.66
C TYR A 148 -14.85 -2.17 -26.51
N ALA A 149 -14.75 -3.14 -27.40
CA ALA A 149 -13.66 -4.12 -27.40
C ALA A 149 -12.28 -3.43 -27.55
N THR A 150 -12.19 -2.40 -28.40
CA THR A 150 -10.95 -1.63 -28.59
C THR A 150 -10.61 -0.83 -27.33
N VAL A 151 -11.57 -0.19 -26.69
CA VAL A 151 -11.33 0.56 -25.44
C VAL A 151 -10.85 -0.39 -24.34
N GLN A 152 -11.50 -1.52 -24.13
CA GLN A 152 -11.08 -2.53 -23.16
C GLN A 152 -9.66 -3.03 -23.43
N ASN A 153 -9.34 -3.38 -24.67
CA ASN A 153 -8.00 -3.83 -25.04
C ASN A 153 -6.92 -2.75 -24.81
N LYS A 154 -7.24 -1.48 -25.09
CA LYS A 154 -6.31 -0.37 -24.81
C LYS A 154 -6.10 -0.16 -23.31
N MET A 155 -7.15 -0.29 -22.49
CA MET A 155 -7.01 -0.22 -21.03
C MET A 155 -6.14 -1.37 -20.50
N HIS A 156 -6.37 -2.60 -20.97
CA HIS A 156 -5.52 -3.74 -20.63
C HIS A 156 -4.07 -3.50 -21.02
N TYR A 157 -3.85 -3.03 -22.24
CA TYR A 157 -2.51 -2.77 -22.74
C TYR A 157 -1.80 -1.68 -21.92
N ALA A 158 -2.52 -0.63 -21.51
CA ALA A 158 -1.94 0.44 -20.69
C ALA A 158 -1.48 -0.03 -19.31
N VAL A 159 -2.16 -1.05 -18.75
CA VAL A 159 -1.84 -1.60 -17.41
C VAL A 159 -0.79 -2.71 -17.47
N HIS A 160 -0.91 -3.60 -18.46
CA HIS A 160 -0.15 -4.85 -18.50
C HIS A 160 0.90 -4.90 -19.63
N GLY A 161 0.92 -3.92 -20.54
CA GLY A 161 1.76 -3.94 -21.74
C GLY A 161 1.32 -4.97 -22.80
N HIS A 162 0.21 -5.69 -22.56
CA HIS A 162 -0.35 -6.71 -23.44
C HIS A 162 -1.87 -6.58 -23.54
N THR A 163 -2.45 -6.99 -24.64
CA THR A 163 -3.90 -7.13 -24.78
C THR A 163 -4.39 -8.34 -23.97
N ALA A 164 -5.69 -8.40 -23.69
CA ALA A 164 -6.28 -9.54 -22.97
C ALA A 164 -6.02 -10.88 -23.69
N ALA A 165 -6.08 -10.90 -25.01
CA ALA A 165 -5.82 -12.09 -25.81
C ALA A 165 -4.34 -12.55 -25.73
N GLU A 166 -3.40 -11.61 -25.81
CA GLU A 166 -1.96 -11.89 -25.67
C GLU A 166 -1.64 -12.46 -24.28
N LEU A 167 -2.22 -11.90 -23.21
CA LEU A 167 -2.05 -12.42 -21.85
C LEU A 167 -2.60 -13.84 -21.71
N ILE A 168 -3.73 -14.16 -22.32
CA ILE A 168 -4.29 -15.51 -22.32
C ILE A 168 -3.34 -16.47 -23.00
N VAL A 169 -2.84 -16.14 -24.19
CA VAL A 169 -1.91 -16.99 -24.94
C VAL A 169 -0.60 -17.22 -24.17
N GLU A 170 -0.09 -16.18 -23.54
CA GLU A 170 1.16 -16.24 -22.77
C GLU A 170 1.03 -17.08 -21.48
N ARG A 171 -0.11 -16.98 -20.79
CA ARG A 171 -0.28 -17.54 -19.43
C ARG A 171 -1.13 -18.80 -19.37
N ALA A 172 -1.89 -19.10 -20.41
CA ALA A 172 -2.73 -20.30 -20.45
C ALA A 172 -1.88 -21.58 -20.44
N ASN A 173 -2.22 -22.51 -19.57
CA ASN A 173 -1.54 -23.80 -19.45
C ASN A 173 -2.56 -24.93 -19.51
N HIS A 174 -2.55 -25.70 -20.61
CA HIS A 174 -3.49 -26.78 -20.86
C HIS A 174 -3.42 -27.95 -19.84
N THR A 175 -2.32 -28.04 -19.07
CA THR A 175 -2.15 -29.07 -18.03
C THR A 175 -2.80 -28.71 -16.70
N LYS A 176 -3.27 -27.47 -16.55
CA LYS A 176 -3.90 -26.97 -15.31
C LYS A 176 -5.42 -26.91 -15.47
N GLU A 177 -6.12 -27.17 -14.36
CA GLU A 177 -7.56 -26.98 -14.28
C GLU A 177 -7.93 -25.53 -14.68
N HIS A 178 -8.97 -25.36 -15.49
CA HIS A 178 -9.37 -24.09 -16.10
C HIS A 178 -8.22 -23.38 -16.83
N MET A 179 -7.26 -24.12 -17.39
CA MET A 179 -6.06 -23.59 -18.05
C MET A 179 -5.19 -22.71 -17.14
N GLY A 180 -5.35 -22.80 -15.83
CA GLY A 180 -4.65 -21.94 -14.85
C GLY A 180 -5.13 -20.48 -14.82
N LEU A 181 -6.17 -20.13 -15.57
CA LEU A 181 -6.66 -18.74 -15.71
C LEU A 181 -7.35 -18.19 -14.46
N THR A 182 -7.92 -19.09 -13.64
CA THR A 182 -8.62 -18.71 -12.38
C THR A 182 -7.70 -18.58 -11.17
N THR A 183 -6.45 -19.03 -11.29
CA THR A 183 -5.48 -19.05 -10.18
C THR A 183 -4.43 -17.94 -10.24
N TRP A 184 -4.53 -17.04 -11.20
CA TRP A 184 -3.59 -15.92 -11.33
C TRP A 184 -3.89 -14.83 -10.29
N ALA A 185 -2.83 -14.16 -9.85
CA ALA A 185 -2.97 -12.97 -9.00
C ALA A 185 -3.85 -11.89 -9.66
N ASP A 186 -3.84 -11.85 -10.99
CA ASP A 186 -4.63 -10.95 -11.84
C ASP A 186 -5.96 -11.55 -12.33
N ALA A 187 -6.35 -12.73 -11.87
CA ALA A 187 -7.59 -13.43 -12.31
C ALA A 187 -8.86 -12.60 -12.10
N VAL A 188 -8.80 -11.66 -11.19
CA VAL A 188 -9.83 -10.65 -10.93
C VAL A 188 -10.15 -9.80 -12.16
N SER A 189 -9.16 -9.55 -13.03
CA SER A 189 -9.34 -8.81 -14.27
C SER A 189 -10.16 -9.58 -15.31
N TYR A 190 -10.11 -10.92 -15.30
CA TYR A 190 -10.83 -11.78 -16.28
C TYR A 190 -12.29 -12.04 -15.93
N THR A 191 -12.64 -12.11 -14.66
CA THR A 191 -14.05 -12.23 -14.25
C THR A 191 -14.86 -11.00 -14.64
N HIS A 192 -14.20 -9.86 -14.77
CA HIS A 192 -14.83 -8.61 -15.20
C HIS A 192 -15.11 -8.59 -16.71
N LEU A 193 -14.26 -9.22 -17.53
CA LEU A 193 -14.45 -9.34 -18.97
C LEU A 193 -15.64 -10.26 -19.32
N ARG A 194 -15.85 -11.35 -18.57
CA ARG A 194 -16.99 -12.27 -18.80
C ARG A 194 -18.36 -11.69 -18.42
N ALA A 195 -18.42 -10.78 -17.46
CA ALA A 195 -19.67 -10.17 -17.01
C ALA A 195 -20.31 -9.21 -18.03
N HIS A 196 -19.59 -8.86 -19.10
CA HIS A 196 -20.07 -7.97 -20.15
C HIS A 196 -20.38 -8.67 -21.49
N GLU A 197 -20.19 -10.00 -21.57
CA GLU A 197 -20.54 -10.81 -22.76
C GLU A 197 -21.96 -11.44 -22.66
N THR A 198 -22.66 -11.25 -21.54
CA THR A 198 -24.08 -11.60 -21.35
C THR A 198 -24.92 -10.34 -21.21
#